data_73dd53bbce694bd37f8bf8a7a80e00ab
#
_entry.id   73dd53bbce694bd37f8bf8a7a80e00ab
#
_cell.length_a   1.000
_cell.length_b   1.000
_cell.length_c   1.000
_cell.angle_alpha   90.00
_cell.angle_beta   90.00
_cell.angle_gamma   90.00
#
_symmetry.space_group_name_H-M   'P 1'
#
loop_
_entity.id
_entity.type
_entity.pdbx_description
1 polymer ?
#
loop_
_entity_poly.entity_id
_entity_poly.type
_entity_poly.pdbx_seq_one_letter_code
_entity_poly.pdbx_strand_id
1 'polypeptide(L)'
;MKRKSEIFGLCIGWFAVLSQFVLMIQNRQADITETVIRFFSFFTILTNILVALFFTVSALKSKSRLSRVLLMDGSITAITALILIVGSVYQLVLRSIWEPTGLQLIVDELLHTITPLYMLGYWFFNVNNADLQLKAVLKWLGYPLVYIAFITIRGGFSGYYPYPFLNVSDIGYEKALLNTAIIFALLLVLFMALSFLGKTVIRTRRI
;
A
#
# COMPACT_ATOMS: atom_id res chain seq x y z
N MET A 1 -2.67 -23.40 9.83
CA MET A 1 -2.32 -22.77 8.53
C MET A 1 -2.27 -21.24 8.64
N LYS A 2 -3.28 -20.56 9.15
CA LYS A 2 -3.36 -19.08 9.23
C LYS A 2 -2.11 -18.40 9.82
N ARG A 3 -1.63 -18.84 11.00
CA ARG A 3 -0.44 -18.25 11.64
C ARG A 3 0.84 -18.40 10.83
N LYS A 4 1.01 -19.49 10.07
CA LYS A 4 2.17 -19.67 9.20
C LYS A 4 2.16 -18.66 8.05
N SER A 5 1.00 -18.40 7.45
CA SER A 5 0.86 -17.36 6.42
C SER A 5 1.05 -15.94 6.99
N GLU A 6 0.58 -15.66 8.20
CA GLU A 6 0.84 -14.37 8.86
C GLU A 6 2.34 -14.14 9.09
N ILE A 7 3.08 -15.15 9.57
CA ILE A 7 4.55 -15.06 9.73
C ILE A 7 5.25 -14.86 8.39
N PHE A 8 4.83 -15.59 7.35
CA PHE A 8 5.42 -15.43 6.03
C PHE A 8 5.16 -14.03 5.45
N GLY A 9 3.94 -13.50 5.58
CA GLY A 9 3.60 -12.15 5.17
C GLY A 9 4.39 -11.06 5.92
N LEU A 10 4.60 -11.25 7.22
CA LEU A 10 5.47 -10.41 8.06
C LEU A 10 6.92 -10.43 7.52
N CYS A 11 7.48 -11.62 7.26
CA CYS A 11 8.85 -11.74 6.78
C CYS A 11 9.05 -11.10 5.41
N ILE A 12 8.16 -11.37 4.44
CA ILE A 12 8.23 -10.77 3.11
C ILE A 12 8.07 -9.25 3.19
N GLY A 13 7.07 -8.77 3.92
CA GLY A 13 6.78 -7.34 4.02
C GLY A 13 7.96 -6.56 4.59
N TRP A 14 8.50 -7.00 5.73
CA TRP A 14 9.66 -6.32 6.32
C TRP A 14 10.93 -6.49 5.48
N PHE A 15 11.16 -7.66 4.87
CA PHE A 15 12.30 -7.86 3.98
C PHE A 15 12.25 -6.87 2.80
N ALA A 16 11.10 -6.73 2.12
CA ALA A 16 10.95 -5.80 1.00
C ALA A 16 11.20 -4.35 1.42
N VAL A 17 10.58 -3.90 2.52
CA VAL A 17 10.72 -2.51 3.02
C VAL A 17 12.14 -2.20 3.46
N LEU A 18 12.78 -3.09 4.24
CA LEU A 18 14.14 -2.88 4.73
C LEU A 18 15.16 -2.94 3.61
N SER A 19 15.02 -3.88 2.66
CA SER A 19 15.89 -3.95 1.49
C SER A 19 15.79 -2.70 0.63
N GLN A 20 14.56 -2.19 0.40
CA GLN A 20 14.37 -0.93 -0.33
C GLN A 20 15.00 0.27 0.40
N PHE A 21 14.91 0.31 1.72
CA PHE A 21 15.55 1.35 2.52
C PHE A 21 17.08 1.33 2.33
N VAL A 22 17.69 0.15 2.44
CA VAL A 22 19.15 -0.03 2.25
C VAL A 22 19.56 0.40 0.85
N LEU A 23 18.84 -0.09 -0.19
CA LEU A 23 19.14 0.27 -1.59
C LEU A 23 19.00 1.78 -1.83
N MET A 24 18.00 2.42 -1.25
CA MET A 24 17.81 3.86 -1.40
C MET A 24 18.91 4.66 -0.70
N ILE A 25 19.41 4.21 0.45
CA ILE A 25 20.54 4.84 1.13
C ILE A 25 21.84 4.64 0.33
N GLN A 26 22.07 3.44 -0.23
CA GLN A 26 23.27 3.14 -1.04
C GLN A 26 23.31 3.94 -2.34
N ASN A 27 22.16 4.09 -3.01
CA ASN A 27 22.04 4.77 -4.31
C ASN A 27 21.56 6.23 -4.20
N ARG A 28 21.70 6.85 -3.03
CA ARG A 28 21.16 8.19 -2.77
C ARG A 28 21.79 9.27 -3.66
N GLN A 29 20.93 10.20 -4.08
CA GLN A 29 21.31 11.40 -4.84
C GLN A 29 21.18 12.69 -4.01
N ALA A 30 20.87 12.55 -2.72
CA ALA A 30 20.73 13.64 -1.74
C ALA A 30 21.44 13.27 -0.44
N ASP A 31 21.50 14.18 0.51
CA ASP A 31 21.98 13.87 1.86
C ASP A 31 21.12 12.79 2.53
N ILE A 32 21.63 12.20 3.62
CA ILE A 32 20.98 11.09 4.31
C ILE A 32 19.60 11.51 4.85
N THR A 33 19.49 12.69 5.42
CA THR A 33 18.25 13.18 6.03
C THR A 33 17.15 13.32 4.97
N GLU A 34 17.45 13.99 3.86
CA GLU A 34 16.52 14.13 2.75
C GLU A 34 16.18 12.76 2.13
N THR A 35 17.15 11.84 2.02
CA THR A 35 16.91 10.49 1.51
C THR A 35 15.93 9.71 2.38
N VAL A 36 16.05 9.81 3.71
CA VAL A 36 15.11 9.20 4.64
C VAL A 36 13.70 9.83 4.52
N ILE A 37 13.63 11.16 4.39
CA ILE A 37 12.36 11.85 4.18
C ILE A 37 11.72 11.42 2.85
N ARG A 38 12.51 11.32 1.77
CA ARG A 38 12.04 10.82 0.46
C ARG A 38 11.53 9.39 0.55
N PHE A 39 12.23 8.50 1.29
CA PHE A 39 11.78 7.13 1.50
C PHE A 39 10.37 7.08 2.07
N PHE A 40 10.10 7.82 3.15
CA PHE A 40 8.77 7.89 3.76
C PHE A 40 7.77 8.76 2.96
N SER A 41 8.19 9.40 1.88
CA SER A 41 7.29 10.12 0.98
C SER A 41 6.65 9.22 -0.08
N PHE A 42 7.10 8.00 -0.27
CA PHE A 42 6.48 7.06 -1.21
C PHE A 42 5.26 6.37 -0.58
N PHE A 43 4.10 6.49 -1.23
CA PHE A 43 2.88 5.76 -0.84
C PHE A 43 3.09 4.24 -0.85
N THR A 44 3.88 3.75 -1.81
CA THR A 44 4.32 2.35 -1.88
C THR A 44 4.97 1.90 -0.58
N ILE A 45 5.93 2.67 -0.06
CA ILE A 45 6.64 2.33 1.18
C ILE A 45 5.70 2.35 2.37
N LEU A 46 4.93 3.41 2.52
CA LEU A 46 3.99 3.54 3.63
C LEU A 46 2.95 2.40 3.63
N THR A 47 2.45 2.02 2.44
CA THR A 47 1.44 0.97 2.33
C THR A 47 2.05 -0.43 2.52
N ASN A 48 3.28 -0.69 2.06
CA ASN A 48 3.99 -1.93 2.36
C ASN A 48 4.32 -2.05 3.86
N ILE A 49 4.71 -0.95 4.52
CA ILE A 49 4.85 -0.90 5.99
C ILE A 49 3.51 -1.23 6.67
N LEU A 50 2.41 -0.67 6.19
CA LEU A 50 1.08 -0.95 6.72
C LEU A 50 0.72 -2.44 6.63
N VAL A 51 1.02 -3.09 5.49
CA VAL A 51 0.84 -4.54 5.30
C VAL A 51 1.76 -5.34 6.23
N ALA A 52 3.03 -4.97 6.34
CA ALA A 52 3.98 -5.64 7.23
C ALA A 52 3.54 -5.53 8.70
N LEU A 53 3.07 -4.35 9.14
CA LEU A 53 2.52 -4.14 10.48
C LEU A 53 1.24 -4.94 10.71
N PHE A 54 0.33 -5.01 9.73
CA PHE A 54 -0.87 -5.84 9.81
C PHE A 54 -0.51 -7.30 10.08
N PHE A 55 0.42 -7.88 9.31
CA PHE A 55 0.88 -9.25 9.52
C PHE A 55 1.63 -9.41 10.85
N THR A 56 2.38 -8.40 11.29
CA THR A 56 3.10 -8.41 12.57
C THR A 56 2.12 -8.52 13.74
N VAL A 57 1.12 -7.65 13.79
CA VAL A 57 0.15 -7.66 14.90
C VAL A 57 -0.73 -8.90 14.89
N SER A 58 -1.04 -9.44 13.70
CA SER A 58 -1.80 -10.69 13.53
C SER A 58 -0.99 -11.89 14.03
N ALA A 59 0.25 -12.07 13.55
CA ALA A 59 1.10 -13.21 13.89
C ALA A 59 1.48 -13.25 15.38
N LEU A 60 1.75 -12.07 15.96
CA LEU A 60 2.12 -11.93 17.38
C LEU A 60 0.90 -11.88 18.32
N LYS A 61 -0.33 -11.84 17.77
CA LYS A 61 -1.58 -11.68 18.56
C LYS A 61 -1.49 -10.48 19.51
N SER A 62 -0.91 -9.38 19.04
CA SER A 62 -0.67 -8.17 19.84
C SER A 62 -1.99 -7.60 20.36
N LYS A 63 -1.97 -7.05 21.58
CA LYS A 63 -3.10 -6.34 22.22
C LYS A 63 -2.86 -4.81 22.30
N SER A 64 -1.94 -4.28 21.50
CA SER A 64 -1.59 -2.86 21.46
C SER A 64 -2.72 -1.97 20.89
N ARG A 65 -2.58 -0.65 21.02
CA ARG A 65 -3.49 0.29 20.33
C ARG A 65 -3.41 0.14 18.82
N LEU A 66 -2.21 -0.12 18.29
CA LEU A 66 -2.00 -0.36 16.87
C LEU A 66 -2.77 -1.59 16.37
N SER A 67 -2.74 -2.70 17.13
CA SER A 67 -3.46 -3.92 16.74
C SER A 67 -4.97 -3.70 16.72
N ARG A 68 -5.51 -2.86 17.61
CA ARG A 68 -6.95 -2.52 17.60
C ARG A 68 -7.37 -1.79 16.32
N VAL A 69 -6.51 -0.92 15.78
CA VAL A 69 -6.76 -0.22 14.51
C VAL A 69 -6.58 -1.16 13.32
N LEU A 70 -5.47 -1.89 13.28
CA LEU A 70 -5.12 -2.72 12.13
C LEU A 70 -5.99 -3.99 12.00
N LEU A 71 -6.59 -4.45 13.08
CA LEU A 71 -7.44 -5.65 13.14
C LEU A 71 -8.93 -5.34 13.37
N MET A 72 -9.34 -4.07 13.26
CA MET A 72 -10.77 -3.71 13.35
C MET A 72 -11.52 -4.19 12.10
N ASP A 73 -12.84 -4.25 12.19
CA ASP A 73 -13.72 -4.59 11.08
C ASP A 73 -13.39 -3.75 9.83
N GLY A 74 -13.32 -4.39 8.68
CA GLY A 74 -13.00 -3.77 7.40
C GLY A 74 -11.51 -3.56 7.11
N SER A 75 -10.62 -3.68 8.12
CA SER A 75 -9.19 -3.40 7.93
C SER A 75 -8.53 -4.30 6.91
N ILE A 76 -8.76 -5.61 6.96
CA ILE A 76 -8.15 -6.54 6.01
C ILE A 76 -8.57 -6.21 4.56
N THR A 77 -9.84 -5.88 4.33
CA THR A 77 -10.35 -5.51 3.00
C THR A 77 -9.77 -4.17 2.54
N ALA A 78 -9.72 -3.18 3.43
CA ALA A 78 -9.17 -1.88 3.11
C ALA A 78 -7.67 -1.93 2.81
N ILE A 79 -6.88 -2.61 3.64
CA ILE A 79 -5.43 -2.77 3.45
C ILE A 79 -5.15 -3.54 2.15
N THR A 80 -5.97 -4.55 1.83
CA THR A 80 -5.87 -5.27 0.55
C THR A 80 -6.12 -4.32 -0.63
N ALA A 81 -7.15 -3.49 -0.60
CA ALA A 81 -7.40 -2.52 -1.67
C ALA A 81 -6.28 -1.48 -1.79
N LEU A 82 -5.77 -0.98 -0.66
CA LEU A 82 -4.66 -0.02 -0.63
C LEU A 82 -3.37 -0.58 -1.22
N ILE A 83 -3.04 -1.83 -0.97
CA ILE A 83 -1.83 -2.42 -1.57
C ILE A 83 -2.08 -2.84 -3.03
N LEU A 84 -3.30 -3.20 -3.41
CA LEU A 84 -3.66 -3.47 -4.79
C LEU A 84 -3.59 -2.21 -5.66
N ILE A 85 -3.99 -1.04 -5.16
CA ILE A 85 -3.81 0.21 -5.91
C ILE A 85 -2.33 0.53 -6.12
N VAL A 86 -1.46 0.26 -5.14
CA VAL A 86 0.00 0.37 -5.30
C VAL A 86 0.49 -0.50 -6.45
N GLY A 87 0.15 -1.79 -6.45
CA GLY A 87 0.50 -2.71 -7.54
C GLY A 87 -0.07 -2.26 -8.88
N SER A 88 -1.35 -1.87 -8.93
CA SER A 88 -2.02 -1.45 -10.17
C SER A 88 -1.38 -0.21 -10.79
N VAL A 89 -1.13 0.82 -9.99
CA VAL A 89 -0.46 2.05 -10.47
C VAL A 89 0.95 1.75 -10.97
N TYR A 90 1.69 0.90 -10.26
CA TYR A 90 3.01 0.48 -10.72
C TYR A 90 2.93 -0.23 -12.08
N GLN A 91 2.10 -1.28 -12.20
CA GLN A 91 2.01 -2.08 -13.43
C GLN A 91 1.50 -1.28 -14.64
N LEU A 92 0.56 -0.35 -14.43
CA LEU A 92 -0.08 0.38 -15.52
C LEU A 92 0.64 1.69 -15.90
N VAL A 93 1.36 2.31 -14.96
CA VAL A 93 1.91 3.66 -15.15
C VAL A 93 3.42 3.70 -14.99
N LEU A 94 3.97 3.07 -13.92
CA LEU A 94 5.37 3.27 -13.56
C LEU A 94 6.31 2.26 -14.24
N ARG A 95 5.85 1.02 -14.48
CA ARG A 95 6.68 -0.05 -15.03
C ARG A 95 7.26 0.27 -16.42
N SER A 96 6.59 1.09 -17.21
CA SER A 96 7.06 1.49 -18.54
C SER A 96 8.13 2.58 -18.52
N ILE A 97 8.32 3.25 -17.40
CA ILE A 97 9.25 4.38 -17.23
C ILE A 97 10.34 4.10 -16.19
N TRP A 98 10.28 2.97 -15.51
CA TRP A 98 11.23 2.56 -14.48
C TRP A 98 11.75 1.15 -14.77
N GLU A 99 13.05 1.05 -15.11
CA GLU A 99 13.71 -0.21 -15.48
C GLU A 99 14.79 -0.58 -14.44
N PRO A 100 14.40 -1.07 -13.26
CA PRO A 100 15.33 -1.48 -12.24
C PRO A 100 16.11 -2.73 -12.67
N THR A 101 17.36 -2.86 -12.22
CA THR A 101 18.22 -4.01 -12.48
C THR A 101 18.77 -4.63 -11.19
N GLY A 102 19.25 -5.87 -11.28
CA GLY A 102 19.87 -6.56 -10.14
C GLY A 102 18.94 -6.69 -8.93
N LEU A 103 19.47 -6.39 -7.74
CA LEU A 103 18.70 -6.51 -6.49
C LEU A 103 17.52 -5.53 -6.43
N GLN A 104 17.64 -4.34 -7.04
CA GLN A 104 16.56 -3.37 -7.10
C GLN A 104 15.33 -3.95 -7.83
N LEU A 105 15.52 -4.72 -8.91
CA LEU A 105 14.43 -5.39 -9.62
C LEU A 105 13.69 -6.38 -8.70
N ILE A 106 14.43 -7.18 -7.93
CA ILE A 106 13.83 -8.16 -7.01
C ILE A 106 12.99 -7.46 -5.93
N VAL A 107 13.54 -6.42 -5.33
CA VAL A 107 12.86 -5.65 -4.28
C VAL A 107 11.64 -4.91 -4.84
N ASP A 108 11.76 -4.40 -6.04
CA ASP A 108 10.68 -3.71 -6.74
C ASP A 108 9.49 -4.65 -7.02
N GLU A 109 9.76 -5.88 -7.50
CA GLU A 109 8.73 -6.92 -7.67
C GLU A 109 8.12 -7.35 -6.33
N LEU A 110 8.90 -7.40 -5.26
CA LEU A 110 8.35 -7.69 -3.92
C LEU A 110 7.35 -6.62 -3.48
N LEU A 111 7.68 -5.35 -3.66
CA LEU A 111 6.84 -4.22 -3.21
C LEU A 111 5.57 -4.05 -4.05
N HIS A 112 5.65 -4.30 -5.37
CA HIS A 112 4.60 -3.94 -6.32
C HIS A 112 3.84 -5.12 -6.92
N THR A 113 4.37 -6.35 -6.81
CA THR A 113 3.74 -7.56 -7.37
C THR A 113 3.47 -8.59 -6.27
N ILE A 114 4.52 -9.03 -5.58
CA ILE A 114 4.41 -10.16 -4.63
C ILE A 114 3.59 -9.79 -3.39
N THR A 115 3.89 -8.66 -2.74
CA THR A 115 3.14 -8.23 -1.54
C THR A 115 1.66 -7.95 -1.84
N PRO A 116 1.29 -7.22 -2.92
CA PRO A 116 -0.11 -7.06 -3.32
C PRO A 116 -0.85 -8.37 -3.56
N LEU A 117 -0.27 -9.28 -4.34
CA LEU A 117 -0.88 -10.58 -4.64
C LEU A 117 -0.96 -11.47 -3.39
N TYR A 118 0.07 -11.45 -2.55
CA TYR A 118 0.06 -12.19 -1.29
C TYR A 118 -1.04 -11.70 -0.35
N MET A 119 -1.19 -10.37 -0.21
CA MET A 119 -2.25 -9.79 0.62
C MET A 119 -3.64 -10.10 0.07
N LEU A 120 -3.83 -10.09 -1.25
CA LEU A 120 -5.07 -10.51 -1.90
C LEU A 120 -5.39 -11.99 -1.61
N GLY A 121 -4.40 -12.88 -1.76
CA GLY A 121 -4.55 -14.30 -1.42
C GLY A 121 -4.88 -14.49 0.06
N TYR A 122 -4.18 -13.78 0.96
CA TYR A 122 -4.48 -13.84 2.38
C TYR A 122 -5.90 -13.35 2.69
N TRP A 123 -6.34 -12.23 2.09
CA TRP A 123 -7.70 -11.73 2.17
C TRP A 123 -8.71 -12.78 1.71
N PHE A 124 -8.49 -13.37 0.54
CA PHE A 124 -9.38 -14.39 -0.04
C PHE A 124 -9.64 -15.55 0.92
N PHE A 125 -8.64 -16.01 1.66
CA PHE A 125 -8.78 -17.14 2.60
C PHE A 125 -9.23 -16.74 4.00
N ASN A 126 -9.13 -15.48 4.41
CA ASN A 126 -9.32 -15.07 5.80
C ASN A 126 -10.42 -14.02 6.01
N VAL A 127 -10.95 -13.38 4.95
CA VAL A 127 -12.00 -12.38 5.05
C VAL A 127 -13.28 -12.96 5.66
N ASN A 128 -13.95 -12.18 6.51
CA ASN A 128 -15.24 -12.50 7.13
C ASN A 128 -16.29 -11.41 6.86
N ASN A 129 -17.54 -11.62 7.28
CA ASN A 129 -18.65 -10.69 6.99
C ASN A 129 -18.46 -9.29 7.61
N ALA A 130 -17.82 -9.18 8.77
CA ALA A 130 -17.54 -7.88 9.40
C ALA A 130 -16.54 -7.06 8.57
N ASP A 131 -15.59 -7.74 7.91
CA ASP A 131 -14.60 -7.13 7.04
C ASP A 131 -15.16 -6.59 5.71
N LEU A 132 -16.40 -6.93 5.36
CA LEU A 132 -17.06 -6.52 4.11
C LEU A 132 -18.04 -5.36 4.29
N GLN A 133 -18.16 -4.81 5.50
CA GLN A 133 -19.01 -3.66 5.76
C GLN A 133 -18.39 -2.41 5.12
N LEU A 134 -19.02 -1.92 4.05
CA LEU A 134 -18.50 -0.79 3.27
C LEU A 134 -18.21 0.44 4.15
N LYS A 135 -19.07 0.72 5.14
CA LYS A 135 -18.85 1.83 6.09
C LYS A 135 -17.54 1.67 6.89
N ALA A 136 -17.16 0.44 7.25
CA ALA A 136 -15.90 0.17 7.96
C ALA A 136 -14.70 0.31 7.02
N VAL A 137 -14.80 -0.21 5.79
CA VAL A 137 -13.77 -0.10 4.76
C VAL A 137 -13.52 1.36 4.37
N LEU A 138 -14.57 2.15 4.17
CA LEU A 138 -14.44 3.57 3.76
C LEU A 138 -13.78 4.47 4.81
N LYS A 139 -13.75 4.08 6.09
CA LYS A 139 -12.97 4.83 7.11
C LYS A 139 -11.48 4.91 6.75
N TRP A 140 -10.98 3.93 6.02
CA TRP A 140 -9.58 3.88 5.59
C TRP A 140 -9.25 4.89 4.48
N LEU A 141 -10.24 5.59 3.88
CA LEU A 141 -9.97 6.70 2.97
C LEU A 141 -9.23 7.86 3.64
N GLY A 142 -9.32 7.99 4.95
CA GLY A 142 -8.51 8.95 5.69
C GLY A 142 -7.01 8.79 5.47
N TYR A 143 -6.53 7.56 5.28
CA TYR A 143 -5.11 7.29 5.06
C TYR A 143 -4.57 7.91 3.74
N PRO A 144 -5.12 7.61 2.54
CA PRO A 144 -4.66 8.25 1.31
C PRO A 144 -4.97 9.76 1.25
N LEU A 145 -6.03 10.25 1.93
CA LEU A 145 -6.31 11.68 2.01
C LEU A 145 -5.22 12.42 2.78
N VAL A 146 -4.81 11.91 3.94
CA VAL A 146 -3.69 12.47 4.72
C VAL A 146 -2.39 12.38 3.93
N TYR A 147 -2.16 11.28 3.20
CA TYR A 147 -0.99 11.14 2.34
C TYR A 147 -0.94 12.22 1.24
N ILE A 148 -2.02 12.43 0.49
CA ILE A 148 -2.07 13.45 -0.57
C ILE A 148 -1.85 14.85 0.00
N ALA A 149 -2.49 15.18 1.13
CA ALA A 149 -2.26 16.47 1.80
C ALA A 149 -0.78 16.64 2.18
N PHE A 150 -0.16 15.60 2.78
CA PHE A 150 1.25 15.62 3.15
C PHE A 150 2.16 15.84 1.93
N ILE A 151 1.97 15.08 0.84
CA ILE A 151 2.81 15.17 -0.36
C ILE A 151 2.63 16.50 -1.10
N THR A 152 1.41 17.04 -1.15
CA THR A 152 1.16 18.34 -1.77
C THR A 152 1.83 19.46 -1.00
N ILE A 153 1.71 19.47 0.33
CA ILE A 153 2.36 20.46 1.19
C ILE A 153 3.89 20.33 1.08
N ARG A 154 4.43 19.13 1.25
CA ARG A 154 5.87 18.88 1.15
C ARG A 154 6.43 19.26 -0.21
N GLY A 155 5.77 18.83 -1.30
CA GLY A 155 6.19 19.15 -2.67
C GLY A 155 6.22 20.65 -2.94
N GLY A 156 5.24 21.38 -2.43
CA GLY A 156 5.19 22.86 -2.53
C GLY A 156 6.37 23.55 -1.85
N PHE A 157 6.89 23.01 -0.72
CA PHE A 157 8.04 23.56 -0.02
C PHE A 157 9.39 23.08 -0.55
N SER A 158 9.50 21.79 -0.92
CA SER A 158 10.78 21.15 -1.27
C SER A 158 11.02 21.03 -2.78
N GLY A 159 10.01 21.25 -3.62
CA GLY A 159 10.04 20.95 -5.05
C GLY A 159 10.10 19.44 -5.37
N TYR A 160 10.09 18.57 -4.35
CA TYR A 160 10.19 17.13 -4.57
C TYR A 160 8.83 16.44 -4.48
N TYR A 161 8.46 15.73 -5.54
CA TYR A 161 7.29 14.85 -5.61
C TYR A 161 7.74 13.41 -5.91
N PRO A 162 7.26 12.40 -5.15
CA PRO A 162 7.72 11.02 -5.31
C PRO A 162 7.24 10.35 -6.60
N TYR A 163 6.23 10.92 -7.26
CA TYR A 163 5.64 10.38 -8.49
C TYR A 163 5.50 11.44 -9.57
N PRO A 164 5.86 11.15 -10.84
CA PRO A 164 5.72 12.09 -11.95
C PRO A 164 4.28 12.60 -12.14
N PHE A 165 3.30 11.73 -11.94
CA PHE A 165 1.88 12.06 -12.09
C PHE A 165 1.29 12.94 -10.95
N LEU A 166 2.08 13.21 -9.91
CA LEU A 166 1.77 14.15 -8.82
C LEU A 166 2.67 15.39 -8.84
N ASN A 167 3.67 15.44 -9.74
CA ASN A 167 4.63 16.55 -9.77
C ASN A 167 4.00 17.80 -10.38
N VAL A 168 3.45 18.64 -9.53
CA VAL A 168 2.78 19.89 -9.94
C VAL A 168 3.70 20.82 -10.72
N SER A 169 5.01 20.80 -10.42
CA SER A 169 5.99 21.65 -11.12
C SER A 169 6.13 21.26 -12.60
N ASP A 170 5.97 19.99 -12.94
CA ASP A 170 6.13 19.48 -14.30
C ASP A 170 4.83 19.46 -15.08
N ILE A 171 3.71 19.07 -14.43
CA ILE A 171 2.45 18.82 -15.13
C ILE A 171 1.34 19.84 -14.83
N GLY A 172 1.56 20.74 -13.87
CA GLY A 172 0.56 21.71 -13.40
C GLY A 172 -0.47 21.15 -12.44
N TYR A 173 -1.16 22.03 -11.70
CA TYR A 173 -2.15 21.66 -10.67
C TYR A 173 -3.35 20.89 -11.23
N GLU A 174 -3.86 21.31 -12.38
CA GLU A 174 -5.05 20.68 -12.98
C GLU A 174 -4.82 19.20 -13.29
N LYS A 175 -3.70 18.86 -13.95
CA LYS A 175 -3.36 17.49 -14.28
C LYS A 175 -3.05 16.66 -13.03
N ALA A 176 -2.32 17.22 -12.06
CA ALA A 176 -2.03 16.53 -10.80
C ALA A 176 -3.31 16.22 -10.02
N LEU A 177 -4.27 17.16 -9.98
CA LEU A 177 -5.57 16.96 -9.36
C LEU A 177 -6.40 15.91 -10.09
N LEU A 178 -6.43 15.96 -11.42
CA LEU A 178 -7.13 14.95 -12.24
C LEU A 178 -6.55 13.55 -11.99
N ASN A 179 -5.23 13.39 -12.02
CA ASN A 179 -4.57 12.12 -11.76
C ASN A 179 -4.89 11.60 -10.35
N THR A 180 -4.87 12.49 -9.36
CA THR A 180 -5.26 12.17 -7.98
C THR A 180 -6.71 11.69 -7.93
N ALA A 181 -7.64 12.39 -8.57
CA ALA A 181 -9.06 12.02 -8.61
C ALA A 181 -9.27 10.65 -9.27
N ILE A 182 -8.57 10.35 -10.35
CA ILE A 182 -8.62 9.04 -11.03
C ILE A 182 -8.14 7.93 -10.08
N ILE A 183 -7.02 8.12 -9.40
CA ILE A 183 -6.48 7.12 -8.46
C ILE A 183 -7.45 6.91 -7.28
N PHE A 184 -8.06 7.98 -6.75
CA PHE A 184 -9.10 7.85 -5.72
C PHE A 184 -10.34 7.13 -6.21
N ALA A 185 -10.80 7.41 -7.43
CA ALA A 185 -11.92 6.70 -8.05
C ALA A 185 -11.62 5.19 -8.19
N LEU A 186 -10.42 4.83 -8.66
CA LEU A 186 -9.98 3.45 -8.75
C LEU A 186 -9.91 2.78 -7.37
N LEU A 187 -9.43 3.47 -6.34
CA LEU A 187 -9.42 2.96 -4.97
C LEU A 187 -10.83 2.72 -4.44
N LEU A 188 -11.78 3.62 -4.69
CA LEU A 188 -13.19 3.43 -4.34
C LEU A 188 -13.79 2.23 -5.04
N VAL A 189 -13.49 2.05 -6.33
CA VAL A 189 -13.91 0.86 -7.10
C VAL A 189 -13.35 -0.40 -6.48
N LEU A 190 -12.08 -0.43 -6.09
CA LEU A 190 -11.46 -1.58 -5.40
C LEU A 190 -12.11 -1.86 -4.05
N PHE A 191 -12.40 -0.82 -3.24
CA PHE A 191 -13.12 -0.98 -1.97
C PHE A 191 -14.50 -1.62 -2.18
N MET A 192 -15.26 -1.12 -3.14
CA MET A 192 -16.57 -1.68 -3.48
C MET A 192 -16.45 -3.10 -4.03
N ALA A 193 -15.56 -3.33 -5.00
CA ALA A 193 -15.37 -4.64 -5.63
C ALA A 193 -15.00 -5.72 -4.59
N LEU A 194 -14.03 -5.46 -3.72
CA LEU A 194 -13.65 -6.41 -2.67
C LEU A 194 -14.80 -6.63 -1.67
N SER A 195 -15.52 -5.56 -1.28
CA SER A 195 -16.65 -5.69 -0.37
C SER A 195 -17.79 -6.54 -0.95
N PHE A 196 -18.06 -6.44 -2.25
CA PHE A 196 -19.10 -7.24 -2.92
C PHE A 196 -18.61 -8.65 -3.25
N LEU A 197 -17.43 -8.80 -3.85
CA LEU A 197 -16.84 -10.09 -4.21
C LEU A 197 -16.59 -10.97 -2.97
N GLY A 198 -16.21 -10.35 -1.86
CA GLY A 198 -15.99 -11.05 -0.59
C GLY A 198 -17.22 -11.81 -0.10
N LYS A 199 -18.43 -11.33 -0.37
CA LYS A 199 -19.67 -12.06 -0.03
C LYS A 199 -19.75 -13.40 -0.77
N THR A 200 -19.41 -13.39 -2.06
CA THR A 200 -19.33 -14.61 -2.89
C THR A 200 -18.24 -15.54 -2.39
N VAL A 201 -17.04 -14.99 -2.12
CA VAL A 201 -15.91 -15.75 -1.57
C VAL A 201 -16.26 -16.47 -0.27
N ILE A 202 -16.92 -15.77 0.67
CA ILE A 202 -17.35 -16.38 1.94
C ILE A 202 -18.38 -17.47 1.71
N ARG A 203 -19.33 -17.27 0.78
CA ARG A 203 -20.34 -18.25 0.44
C ARG A 203 -19.72 -19.53 -0.14
N THR A 204 -18.79 -19.38 -1.07
CA THR A 204 -18.11 -20.53 -1.71
C THR A 204 -17.26 -21.35 -0.73
N ARG A 205 -16.66 -20.70 0.28
CA ARG A 205 -15.86 -21.40 1.31
C ARG A 205 -16.68 -22.21 2.31
N ARG A 206 -18.00 -22.04 2.34
CA ARG A 206 -18.91 -22.77 3.25
C ARG A 206 -19.51 -24.02 2.64
N ILE A 207 -19.30 -24.25 1.33
CA ILE A 207 -19.66 -25.44 0.59
C ILE A 207 -18.49 -26.41 0.60
#